data_0132520ab4af4a9e2b12d86471c32fb3
#
_entry.id   0132520ab4af4a9e2b12d86471c32fb3
#
_cell.length_a   1.000
_cell.length_b   1.000
_cell.length_c   1.000
_cell.angle_alpha   90.00
_cell.angle_beta   90.00
_cell.angle_gamma   90.00
#
_symmetry.space_group_name_H-M   'P 1'
#
loop_
_entity.id
_entity.type
_entity.pdbx_description
1 polymer ?
#
loop_
_entity_poly.entity_id
_entity_poly.type
_entity_poly.pdbx_seq_one_letter_code
_entity_poly.pdbx_strand_id
1 'polypeptide(L)'
;MAKKSTKKTLKPVRPQLGDGVEILNAGSVLEDPITRTLETNYMPYAMSVIVSRALPEIDGFKPAHRKLLYTMYEMGLLKGARTKSANIVGSTMHLNPHGDAAIYDTMVRMGRGNESLLVPFVDSKGNFGKAYSRDMSCAAARYTEAKLEGVCEELFRDIDKETVDFVPNYDSTTTEPTLLPVTFPTILANNTLGIAVGMACN
;
A
#
# COMPACT_ATOMS: atom_id res chain seq x y z
N MET A 1 15.15 22.84 30.82
CA MET A 1 15.90 23.90 30.09
C MET A 1 16.09 23.45 28.68
N ALA A 2 15.31 23.96 27.75
CA ALA A 2 15.38 23.61 26.31
C ALA A 2 16.52 24.39 25.66
N LYS A 3 17.52 23.68 25.10
CA LYS A 3 18.58 24.29 24.28
C LYS A 3 17.98 24.89 23.02
N LYS A 4 17.99 26.21 22.89
CA LYS A 4 17.70 26.91 21.63
C LYS A 4 18.69 26.47 20.54
N SER A 5 18.22 25.75 19.55
CA SER A 5 18.96 25.48 18.33
C SER A 5 19.14 26.79 17.58
N THR A 6 20.35 27.32 17.55
CA THR A 6 20.74 28.44 16.70
C THR A 6 20.76 27.98 15.25
N LYS A 7 19.80 28.42 14.44
CA LYS A 7 19.82 28.28 12.99
C LYS A 7 21.09 28.98 12.46
N LYS A 8 22.11 28.20 12.09
CA LYS A 8 23.25 28.73 11.33
C LYS A 8 22.73 29.12 9.94
N THR A 9 22.72 30.39 9.65
CA THR A 9 22.49 30.93 8.30
C THR A 9 23.66 30.49 7.42
N LEU A 10 23.35 29.65 6.43
CA LEU A 10 24.31 29.22 5.42
C LEU A 10 24.72 30.43 4.56
N LYS A 11 26.02 30.64 4.40
CA LYS A 11 26.54 31.69 3.50
C LYS A 11 26.45 31.21 2.06
N PRO A 12 26.03 32.06 1.11
CA PRO A 12 26.06 31.72 -0.30
C PRO A 12 27.51 31.53 -0.80
N VAL A 13 27.76 30.38 -1.41
CA VAL A 13 29.05 30.07 -2.02
C VAL A 13 28.98 30.45 -3.52
N ARG A 14 29.92 31.20 -3.99
CA ARG A 14 30.07 31.48 -5.44
C ARG A 14 30.81 30.32 -6.10
N PRO A 15 30.24 29.68 -7.13
CA PRO A 15 30.94 28.65 -7.85
C PRO A 15 32.16 29.22 -8.52
N GLN A 16 33.35 28.60 -8.34
CA GLN A 16 34.54 28.92 -9.11
C GLN A 16 34.43 28.26 -10.49
N LEU A 17 34.16 29.05 -11.49
CA LEU A 17 34.11 28.62 -12.88
C LEU A 17 35.43 28.97 -13.60
N GLY A 18 35.79 28.11 -14.55
CA GLY A 18 36.98 28.36 -15.40
C GLY A 18 36.82 29.61 -16.26
N ASP A 19 37.93 30.18 -16.70
CA ASP A 19 38.03 31.38 -17.54
C ASP A 19 37.15 31.23 -18.81
N GLY A 20 36.27 32.21 -19.04
CA GLY A 20 35.43 32.26 -20.24
C GLY A 20 34.01 31.75 -20.14
N VAL A 21 33.54 31.40 -18.94
CA VAL A 21 32.13 30.99 -18.71
C VAL A 21 31.32 32.16 -18.16
N GLU A 22 30.37 32.65 -18.94
CA GLU A 22 29.41 33.68 -18.52
C GLU A 22 28.16 33.02 -17.96
N ILE A 23 27.83 33.32 -16.71
CA ILE A 23 26.62 32.77 -16.05
C ILE A 23 25.49 33.78 -16.23
N LEU A 24 24.52 33.43 -17.09
CA LEU A 24 23.28 34.15 -17.25
C LEU A 24 22.24 33.59 -16.22
N ASN A 25 21.78 34.46 -15.33
CA ASN A 25 20.77 34.10 -14.30
C ASN A 25 21.23 33.01 -13.30
N ALA A 26 22.43 33.14 -12.75
CA ALA A 26 22.87 32.25 -11.68
C ALA A 26 22.02 32.42 -10.42
N GLY A 27 21.35 31.35 -9.99
CA GLY A 27 20.75 31.27 -8.67
C GLY A 27 21.81 31.28 -7.56
N SER A 28 21.39 31.47 -6.30
CA SER A 28 22.29 31.32 -5.16
C SER A 28 22.61 29.86 -4.92
N VAL A 29 23.89 29.50 -4.83
CA VAL A 29 24.37 28.18 -4.42
C VAL A 29 24.55 28.19 -2.90
N LEU A 30 23.85 27.29 -2.22
CA LEU A 30 23.98 27.09 -0.78
C LEU A 30 24.74 25.79 -0.53
N GLU A 31 25.73 25.81 0.35
CA GLU A 31 26.34 24.58 0.84
C GLU A 31 25.43 23.96 1.91
N ASP A 32 25.01 22.72 1.68
CA ASP A 32 24.25 21.95 2.67
C ASP A 32 24.94 20.58 2.84
N PRO A 33 25.33 20.22 4.09
CA PRO A 33 25.95 18.93 4.37
C PRO A 33 25.01 17.79 3.97
N ILE A 34 25.54 16.75 3.32
CA ILE A 34 24.79 15.56 2.93
C ILE A 34 24.06 14.91 4.12
N THR A 35 24.66 14.97 5.30
CA THR A 35 24.06 14.46 6.54
C THR A 35 22.73 15.17 6.86
N ARG A 36 22.67 16.49 6.70
CA ARG A 36 21.46 17.27 6.92
C ARG A 36 20.38 16.95 5.88
N THR A 37 20.78 16.85 4.62
CA THR A 37 19.89 16.47 3.51
C THR A 37 19.29 15.08 3.75
N LEU A 38 20.12 14.11 4.18
CA LEU A 38 19.67 12.76 4.52
C LEU A 38 18.69 12.77 5.70
N GLU A 39 19.03 13.44 6.81
CA GLU A 39 18.16 13.55 7.98
C GLU A 39 16.80 14.16 7.61
N THR A 40 16.79 15.22 6.82
CA THR A 40 15.57 15.95 6.47
C THR A 40 14.70 15.19 5.48
N ASN A 41 15.30 14.56 4.46
CA ASN A 41 14.55 13.96 3.34
C ASN A 41 14.32 12.47 3.52
N TYR A 42 15.16 11.76 4.28
CA TYR A 42 15.00 10.32 4.52
C TYR A 42 13.89 10.00 5.52
N MET A 43 13.70 10.85 6.55
CA MET A 43 12.64 10.63 7.54
C MET A 43 11.24 10.57 6.93
N PRO A 44 10.79 11.49 6.06
CA PRO A 44 9.50 11.39 5.41
C PRO A 44 9.34 10.09 4.60
N TYR A 45 10.40 9.65 3.90
CA TYR A 45 10.41 8.39 3.18
C TYR A 45 10.25 7.19 4.13
N ALA A 46 11.05 7.14 5.21
CA ALA A 46 10.97 6.07 6.20
C ALA A 46 9.56 5.98 6.82
N MET A 47 8.99 7.12 7.21
CA MET A 47 7.63 7.19 7.74
C MET A 47 6.59 6.71 6.74
N SER A 48 6.70 7.08 5.48
CA SER A 48 5.77 6.62 4.43
C SER A 48 5.83 5.11 4.23
N VAL A 49 7.03 4.50 4.28
CA VAL A 49 7.18 3.04 4.19
C VAL A 49 6.57 2.33 5.39
N ILE A 50 6.71 2.88 6.59
CA ILE A 50 6.14 2.32 7.82
C ILE A 50 4.61 2.35 7.75
N VAL A 51 4.03 3.54 7.61
CA VAL A 51 2.59 3.78 7.76
C VAL A 51 1.80 3.32 6.54
N SER A 52 2.30 3.59 5.32
CA SER A 52 1.51 3.41 4.11
C SER A 52 1.80 2.13 3.34
N ARG A 53 2.72 1.28 3.82
CA ARG A 53 3.13 0.08 3.05
C ARG A 53 3.35 -1.17 3.87
N ALA A 54 4.16 -1.10 4.94
CA ALA A 54 4.76 -2.30 5.51
C ALA A 54 3.97 -2.86 6.69
N LEU A 55 3.43 -2.01 7.55
CA LEU A 55 2.77 -2.45 8.77
C LEU A 55 1.26 -2.62 8.56
N PRO A 56 0.67 -3.68 9.11
CA PRO A 56 -0.78 -3.82 9.19
C PRO A 56 -1.33 -2.89 10.26
N GLU A 57 -2.53 -2.42 10.05
CA GLU A 57 -3.33 -1.74 11.07
C GLU A 57 -4.05 -2.75 11.97
N ILE A 58 -4.84 -2.25 12.92
CA ILE A 58 -5.58 -3.08 13.88
C ILE A 58 -6.55 -4.05 13.20
N ASP A 59 -7.03 -3.72 12.00
CA ASP A 59 -7.88 -4.60 11.17
C ASP A 59 -7.11 -5.76 10.53
N GLY A 60 -5.80 -5.87 10.76
CA GLY A 60 -4.94 -6.93 10.23
C GLY A 60 -4.52 -6.74 8.76
N PHE A 61 -4.89 -5.62 8.15
CA PHE A 61 -4.61 -5.37 6.75
C PHE A 61 -3.58 -4.26 6.53
N LYS A 62 -2.73 -4.45 5.54
CA LYS A 62 -1.94 -3.38 4.96
C LYS A 62 -2.83 -2.53 4.05
N PRO A 63 -2.48 -1.27 3.77
CA PRO A 63 -3.28 -0.41 2.90
C PRO A 63 -3.64 -1.04 1.54
N ALA A 64 -2.68 -1.71 0.89
CA ALA A 64 -2.93 -2.38 -0.39
C ALA A 64 -3.97 -3.52 -0.29
N HIS A 65 -3.94 -4.29 0.81
CA HIS A 65 -4.93 -5.34 1.06
C HIS A 65 -6.32 -4.76 1.25
N ARG A 66 -6.42 -3.70 2.08
CA ARG A 66 -7.69 -3.03 2.38
C ARG A 66 -8.32 -2.45 1.13
N LYS A 67 -7.55 -1.73 0.32
CA LYS A 67 -8.01 -1.15 -0.95
C LYS A 67 -8.51 -2.20 -1.93
N LEU A 68 -7.82 -3.32 -2.06
CA LEU A 68 -8.25 -4.43 -2.91
C LEU A 68 -9.58 -5.03 -2.43
N LEU A 69 -9.68 -5.37 -1.15
CA LEU A 69 -10.90 -5.96 -0.59
C LEU A 69 -12.07 -5.00 -0.65
N TYR A 70 -11.85 -3.73 -0.37
CA TYR A 70 -12.88 -2.69 -0.46
C TYR A 70 -13.36 -2.51 -1.91
N THR A 71 -12.47 -2.46 -2.88
CA THR A 71 -12.85 -2.42 -4.31
C THR A 71 -13.71 -3.63 -4.68
N MET A 72 -13.34 -4.83 -4.24
CA MET A 72 -14.13 -6.04 -4.52
C MET A 72 -15.51 -5.97 -3.86
N TYR A 73 -15.61 -5.37 -2.67
CA TYR A 73 -16.89 -5.13 -1.99
C TYR A 73 -17.76 -4.14 -2.78
N GLU A 74 -17.22 -2.99 -3.19
CA GLU A 74 -17.91 -1.99 -4.02
C GLU A 74 -18.40 -2.57 -5.36
N MET A 75 -17.65 -3.50 -5.95
CA MET A 75 -18.06 -4.24 -7.14
C MET A 75 -19.17 -5.26 -6.88
N GLY A 76 -19.65 -5.41 -5.65
CA GLY A 76 -20.70 -6.36 -5.27
C GLY A 76 -20.26 -7.83 -5.28
N LEU A 77 -18.96 -8.10 -5.22
CA LEU A 77 -18.39 -9.45 -5.34
C LEU A 77 -18.51 -10.30 -4.06
N LEU A 78 -19.14 -9.78 -3.01
CA LEU A 78 -19.42 -10.54 -1.80
C LEU A 78 -20.52 -11.59 -2.04
N LYS A 79 -21.61 -11.17 -2.69
CA LYS A 79 -22.77 -12.03 -2.99
C LYS A 79 -22.93 -12.31 -4.50
N GLY A 80 -22.17 -11.59 -5.32
CA GLY A 80 -22.23 -11.68 -6.76
C GLY A 80 -21.50 -12.88 -7.37
N ALA A 81 -21.59 -13.01 -8.67
CA ALA A 81 -20.79 -13.97 -9.44
C ALA A 81 -19.32 -13.54 -9.49
N ARG A 82 -18.42 -14.51 -9.69
CA ARG A 82 -17.01 -14.22 -9.94
C ARG A 82 -16.84 -13.37 -11.21
N THR A 83 -15.91 -12.44 -11.16
CA THR A 83 -15.50 -11.65 -12.34
C THR A 83 -14.03 -11.91 -12.67
N LYS A 84 -13.61 -11.50 -13.86
CA LYS A 84 -12.20 -11.62 -14.27
C LYS A 84 -11.30 -10.84 -13.34
N SER A 85 -10.22 -11.47 -12.91
CA SER A 85 -9.23 -10.85 -12.02
C SER A 85 -8.66 -9.56 -12.61
N ALA A 86 -8.51 -9.46 -13.92
CA ALA A 86 -8.07 -8.25 -14.61
C ALA A 86 -9.01 -7.06 -14.38
N ASN A 87 -10.33 -7.29 -14.31
CA ASN A 87 -11.31 -6.23 -14.02
C ASN A 87 -11.17 -5.73 -12.58
N ILE A 88 -10.98 -6.64 -11.62
CA ILE A 88 -10.77 -6.30 -10.21
C ILE A 88 -9.49 -5.46 -10.07
N VAL A 89 -8.39 -5.91 -10.70
CA VAL A 89 -7.11 -5.19 -10.68
C VAL A 89 -7.27 -3.79 -11.25
N GLY A 90 -7.91 -3.65 -12.42
CA GLY A 90 -8.15 -2.36 -13.05
C GLY A 90 -8.98 -1.41 -12.17
N SER A 91 -10.05 -1.92 -11.54
CA SER A 91 -10.87 -1.13 -10.62
C SER A 91 -10.08 -0.72 -9.36
N THR A 92 -9.24 -1.62 -8.83
CA THR A 92 -8.43 -1.33 -7.64
C THR A 92 -7.41 -0.20 -7.89
N MET A 93 -6.95 0.01 -9.12
CA MET A 93 -6.01 1.08 -9.44
C MET A 93 -6.57 2.49 -9.18
N HIS A 94 -7.89 2.66 -9.12
CA HIS A 94 -8.51 3.94 -8.73
C HIS A 94 -8.27 4.30 -7.27
N LEU A 95 -8.04 3.32 -6.40
CA LEU A 95 -7.70 3.52 -4.99
C LEU A 95 -6.19 3.32 -4.73
N ASN A 96 -5.55 2.44 -5.49
CA ASN A 96 -4.16 2.06 -5.29
C ASN A 96 -3.33 2.32 -6.56
N PRO A 97 -2.68 3.50 -6.69
CA PRO A 97 -1.93 3.89 -7.90
C PRO A 97 -0.59 3.17 -8.03
N HIS A 98 -0.60 1.86 -7.92
CA HIS A 98 0.55 0.98 -8.10
C HIS A 98 0.38 0.11 -9.34
N GLY A 99 1.46 -0.55 -9.77
CA GLY A 99 1.44 -1.44 -10.92
C GLY A 99 0.42 -2.59 -10.77
N ASP A 100 -0.24 -2.93 -11.86
CA ASP A 100 -1.23 -4.00 -11.95
C ASP A 100 -0.70 -5.36 -11.46
N ALA A 101 0.55 -5.67 -11.74
CA ALA A 101 1.21 -6.89 -11.27
C ALA A 101 1.24 -6.98 -9.73
N ALA A 102 1.55 -5.88 -9.03
CA ALA A 102 1.59 -5.86 -7.57
C ALA A 102 0.20 -6.05 -6.94
N ILE A 103 -0.84 -5.47 -7.56
CA ILE A 103 -2.23 -5.65 -7.13
C ILE A 103 -2.66 -7.09 -7.35
N TYR A 104 -2.33 -7.66 -8.53
CA TYR A 104 -2.68 -9.04 -8.84
C TYR A 104 -1.96 -10.03 -7.92
N ASP A 105 -0.67 -9.84 -7.65
CA ASP A 105 0.09 -10.68 -6.71
C ASP A 105 -0.51 -10.63 -5.29
N THR A 106 -0.97 -9.46 -4.86
CA THR A 106 -1.68 -9.30 -3.60
C THR A 106 -2.97 -10.13 -3.59
N MET A 107 -3.78 -10.03 -4.64
CA MET A 107 -5.02 -10.81 -4.79
C MET A 107 -4.74 -12.32 -4.80
N VAL A 108 -3.70 -12.75 -5.48
CA VAL A 108 -3.28 -14.17 -5.53
C VAL A 108 -2.93 -14.68 -4.14
N ARG A 109 -2.17 -13.92 -3.36
CA ARG A 109 -1.78 -14.30 -1.99
C ARG A 109 -2.97 -14.38 -1.04
N MET A 110 -3.99 -13.54 -1.25
CA MET A 110 -5.23 -13.56 -0.48
C MET A 110 -6.23 -14.60 -0.98
N GLY A 111 -5.92 -15.24 -2.09
CA GLY A 111 -6.79 -16.21 -2.74
C GLY A 111 -6.75 -17.58 -2.07
N ARG A 112 -7.91 -18.21 -2.02
CA ARG A 112 -8.09 -19.55 -1.46
C ARG A 112 -7.21 -20.61 -2.14
N GLY A 113 -7.05 -20.50 -3.46
CA GLY A 113 -6.23 -21.44 -4.24
C GLY A 113 -4.74 -21.33 -4.00
N ASN A 114 -4.26 -20.23 -3.44
CA ASN A 114 -2.84 -20.02 -3.13
C ASN A 114 -2.42 -20.66 -1.80
N GLU A 115 -3.36 -20.86 -0.87
CA GLU A 115 -3.12 -21.47 0.44
C GLU A 115 -2.08 -20.74 1.31
N SER A 116 -1.86 -19.43 1.06
CA SER A 116 -0.90 -18.62 1.81
C SER A 116 -1.44 -18.06 3.13
N LEU A 117 -2.76 -18.09 3.33
CA LEU A 117 -3.45 -17.61 4.52
C LEU A 117 -4.23 -18.76 5.18
N LEU A 118 -4.29 -18.74 6.50
CA LEU A 118 -5.14 -19.64 7.27
C LEU A 118 -6.64 -19.37 6.97
N VAL A 119 -7.00 -18.09 6.91
CA VAL A 119 -8.34 -17.64 6.53
C VAL A 119 -8.22 -16.83 5.23
N PRO A 120 -8.48 -17.45 4.07
CA PRO A 120 -8.45 -16.73 2.80
C PRO A 120 -9.62 -15.77 2.67
N PHE A 121 -9.41 -14.65 1.97
CA PHE A 121 -10.41 -13.61 1.75
C PHE A 121 -10.94 -13.58 0.30
N VAL A 122 -10.21 -14.19 -0.62
CA VAL A 122 -10.54 -14.22 -2.05
C VAL A 122 -10.85 -15.64 -2.48
N ASP A 123 -12.10 -15.87 -2.90
CA ASP A 123 -12.53 -17.10 -3.56
C ASP A 123 -12.14 -17.05 -5.03
N SER A 124 -11.14 -17.83 -5.39
CA SER A 124 -10.51 -17.83 -6.69
C SER A 124 -10.95 -19.01 -7.56
N LYS A 125 -11.00 -18.77 -8.88
CA LYS A 125 -11.21 -19.79 -9.90
C LYS A 125 -10.16 -19.69 -11.00
N GLY A 126 -9.55 -20.79 -11.33
CA GLY A 126 -8.42 -20.90 -12.24
C GLY A 126 -7.13 -21.17 -11.48
N ASN A 127 -5.99 -21.05 -12.17
CA ASN A 127 -4.69 -21.30 -11.56
C ASN A 127 -4.17 -20.06 -10.83
N PHE A 128 -4.27 -20.04 -9.51
CA PHE A 128 -3.71 -19.02 -8.63
C PHE A 128 -2.33 -19.42 -8.06
N GLY A 129 -1.71 -20.44 -8.60
CA GLY A 129 -0.43 -20.95 -8.11
C GLY A 129 -0.54 -21.62 -6.75
N LYS A 130 0.62 -21.91 -6.15
CA LYS A 130 0.74 -22.46 -4.80
C LYS A 130 1.85 -21.76 -4.03
N ALA A 131 1.58 -21.39 -2.77
CA ALA A 131 2.50 -20.64 -1.93
C ALA A 131 3.87 -21.31 -1.74
N TYR A 132 3.90 -22.64 -1.72
CA TYR A 132 5.08 -23.45 -1.42
C TYR A 132 5.76 -24.03 -2.67
N SER A 133 5.30 -23.73 -3.88
CA SER A 133 5.87 -24.27 -5.12
C SER A 133 6.37 -23.15 -6.04
N ARG A 134 7.68 -23.16 -6.31
CA ARG A 134 8.30 -22.23 -7.27
C ARG A 134 7.92 -22.52 -8.72
N ASP A 135 7.57 -23.76 -9.02
CA ASP A 135 7.27 -24.23 -10.38
C ASP A 135 5.81 -24.02 -10.79
N MET A 136 4.95 -23.65 -9.84
CA MET A 136 3.53 -23.40 -10.08
C MET A 136 3.20 -21.93 -9.88
N SER A 137 3.64 -21.09 -10.81
CA SER A 137 3.23 -19.68 -10.86
C SER A 137 1.75 -19.55 -11.19
N CYS A 138 1.14 -18.45 -10.76
CA CYS A 138 -0.24 -18.13 -11.11
C CYS A 138 -0.40 -17.84 -12.61
N ALA A 139 -1.57 -18.15 -13.16
CA ALA A 139 -1.92 -17.74 -14.50
C ALA A 139 -2.15 -16.22 -14.57
N ALA A 140 -2.03 -15.62 -15.75
CA ALA A 140 -2.28 -14.19 -15.92
C ALA A 140 -3.73 -13.82 -15.54
N ALA A 141 -3.91 -12.60 -15.02
CA ALA A 141 -5.18 -12.10 -14.50
C ALA A 141 -6.36 -12.18 -15.47
N ARG A 142 -6.09 -12.19 -16.78
CA ARG A 142 -7.12 -12.34 -17.82
C ARG A 142 -7.75 -13.74 -17.90
N TYR A 143 -7.07 -14.76 -17.36
CA TYR A 143 -7.55 -16.16 -17.40
C TYR A 143 -8.22 -16.57 -16.08
N THR A 144 -7.99 -15.87 -15.01
CA THR A 144 -8.51 -16.17 -13.68
C THR A 144 -9.75 -15.36 -13.35
N GLU A 145 -10.55 -15.87 -12.43
CA GLU A 145 -11.76 -15.23 -11.92
C GLU A 145 -11.71 -15.23 -10.39
N ALA A 146 -12.27 -14.19 -9.78
CA ALA A 146 -12.30 -14.07 -8.32
C ALA A 146 -13.58 -13.39 -7.83
N LYS A 147 -13.89 -13.63 -6.56
CA LYS A 147 -14.87 -12.92 -5.75
C LYS A 147 -14.42 -12.94 -4.30
N LEU A 148 -15.12 -12.24 -3.43
CA LEU A 148 -14.87 -12.31 -1.98
C LEU A 148 -15.32 -13.66 -1.41
N GLU A 149 -14.57 -14.17 -0.43
CA GLU A 149 -15.00 -15.32 0.38
C GLU A 149 -16.11 -14.92 1.34
N GLY A 150 -16.91 -15.89 1.79
CA GLY A 150 -18.01 -15.66 2.72
C GLY A 150 -17.58 -15.02 4.04
N VAL A 151 -16.37 -15.30 4.52
CA VAL A 151 -15.83 -14.67 5.73
C VAL A 151 -15.69 -13.14 5.61
N CYS A 152 -15.60 -12.61 4.40
CA CYS A 152 -15.56 -11.16 4.17
C CYS A 152 -16.86 -10.44 4.56
N GLU A 153 -17.97 -11.17 4.76
CA GLU A 153 -19.17 -10.57 5.35
C GLU A 153 -18.89 -9.99 6.74
N GLU A 154 -18.02 -10.65 7.50
CA GLU A 154 -17.59 -10.17 8.83
C GLU A 154 -16.62 -8.98 8.76
N LEU A 155 -16.00 -8.73 7.62
CA LEU A 155 -15.13 -7.55 7.41
C LEU A 155 -15.94 -6.30 7.08
N PHE A 156 -17.08 -6.45 6.41
CA PHE A 156 -17.85 -5.34 5.84
C PHE A 156 -19.23 -5.13 6.47
N ARG A 157 -19.64 -5.98 7.43
CA ARG A 157 -20.99 -5.99 8.01
C ARG A 157 -21.49 -4.61 8.43
N ASP A 158 -20.64 -3.81 9.01
CA ASP A 158 -21.01 -2.54 9.62
C ASP A 158 -20.39 -1.33 8.91
N ILE A 159 -19.82 -1.50 7.71
CA ILE A 159 -19.12 -0.43 6.99
C ILE A 159 -20.02 0.76 6.64
N ASP A 160 -21.31 0.49 6.38
CA ASP A 160 -22.32 1.50 6.02
C ASP A 160 -22.93 2.20 7.26
N LYS A 161 -22.44 1.88 8.47
CA LYS A 161 -22.98 2.40 9.74
C LYS A 161 -22.09 3.44 10.40
N GLU A 162 -21.24 4.11 9.63
CA GLU A 162 -20.30 5.13 10.13
C GLU A 162 -19.37 4.61 11.25
N THR A 163 -18.99 3.34 11.18
CA THR A 163 -18.12 2.69 12.17
C THR A 163 -16.65 2.96 11.95
N VAL A 164 -16.28 3.44 10.76
CA VAL A 164 -14.92 3.77 10.35
C VAL A 164 -14.90 5.08 9.58
N ASP A 165 -13.76 5.77 9.66
CA ASP A 165 -13.57 7.02 8.93
C ASP A 165 -13.22 6.75 7.46
N PHE A 166 -13.72 7.62 6.57
CA PHE A 166 -13.41 7.63 5.15
C PHE A 166 -12.54 8.84 4.81
N VAL A 167 -11.55 8.63 3.99
CA VAL A 167 -10.64 9.67 3.50
C VAL A 167 -10.68 9.73 1.97
N PRO A 168 -10.41 10.88 1.36
CA PRO A 168 -10.25 10.96 -0.08
C PRO A 168 -9.11 10.03 -0.55
N ASN A 169 -9.29 9.39 -1.72
CA ASN A 169 -8.23 8.64 -2.38
C ASN A 169 -7.12 9.60 -2.88
N TYR A 170 -6.07 9.04 -3.50
CA TYR A 170 -4.88 9.80 -3.93
C TYR A 170 -5.17 10.95 -4.92
N ASP A 171 -6.23 10.90 -5.72
CA ASP A 171 -6.63 11.93 -6.67
C ASP A 171 -7.91 12.69 -6.26
N SER A 172 -8.43 12.40 -5.08
CA SER A 172 -9.64 13.01 -4.51
C SER A 172 -10.92 12.81 -5.34
N THR A 173 -10.96 11.82 -6.22
CA THR A 173 -12.15 11.51 -7.03
C THR A 173 -13.15 10.64 -6.28
N THR A 174 -12.68 9.81 -5.34
CA THR A 174 -13.49 8.90 -4.54
C THR A 174 -13.00 8.90 -3.09
N THR A 175 -13.69 8.17 -2.22
CA THR A 175 -13.28 7.97 -0.82
C THR A 175 -12.93 6.52 -0.56
N GLU A 176 -12.04 6.30 0.39
CA GLU A 176 -11.63 4.97 0.84
C GLU A 176 -11.69 4.89 2.37
N PRO A 177 -12.00 3.72 2.95
CA PRO A 177 -12.01 3.55 4.40
C PRO A 177 -10.59 3.50 4.94
N THR A 178 -10.37 4.16 6.08
CA THR A 178 -9.10 4.10 6.80
C THR A 178 -8.82 2.73 7.40
N LEU A 179 -9.89 2.08 7.88
CA LEU A 179 -9.90 0.74 8.46
C LEU A 179 -11.12 -0.04 7.96
N LEU A 180 -11.11 -1.37 8.11
CA LEU A 180 -12.31 -2.19 7.95
C LEU A 180 -12.94 -2.48 9.32
N PRO A 181 -14.29 -2.48 9.43
CA PRO A 181 -15.01 -2.73 10.69
C PRO A 181 -15.07 -4.23 11.01
N VAL A 182 -13.90 -4.86 11.11
CA VAL A 182 -13.77 -6.31 11.31
C VAL A 182 -14.40 -6.76 12.63
N THR A 183 -15.16 -7.85 12.61
CA THR A 183 -15.84 -8.40 13.81
C THR A 183 -15.01 -9.47 14.51
N PHE A 184 -13.90 -9.89 13.95
CA PHE A 184 -12.98 -10.86 14.55
C PHE A 184 -11.51 -10.41 14.36
N PRO A 185 -10.58 -10.87 15.19
CA PRO A 185 -9.18 -10.41 15.15
C PRO A 185 -8.42 -11.03 13.95
N THR A 186 -8.59 -10.47 12.78
CA THR A 186 -7.94 -10.93 11.53
C THR A 186 -6.43 -10.99 11.64
N ILE A 187 -5.83 -10.04 12.38
CA ILE A 187 -4.38 -10.00 12.63
C ILE A 187 -3.87 -11.21 13.40
N LEU A 188 -4.72 -11.83 14.23
CA LEU A 188 -4.37 -13.06 14.95
C LEU A 188 -4.73 -14.32 14.15
N ALA A 189 -5.70 -14.21 13.23
CA ALA A 189 -6.12 -15.34 12.40
C ALA A 189 -5.15 -15.61 11.25
N ASN A 190 -4.57 -14.55 10.68
CA ASN A 190 -3.62 -14.65 9.58
C ASN A 190 -2.26 -14.06 9.97
N ASN A 191 -1.21 -14.76 9.63
CA ASN A 191 0.16 -14.27 9.81
C ASN A 191 0.41 -13.08 8.85
N THR A 192 0.95 -11.98 9.37
CA THR A 192 1.24 -10.78 8.59
C THR A 192 2.68 -10.36 8.79
N LEU A 193 3.53 -10.67 7.83
CA LEU A 193 4.93 -10.24 7.81
C LEU A 193 5.07 -8.87 7.13
N GLY A 194 5.73 -7.94 7.78
CA GLY A 194 6.05 -6.62 7.22
C GLY A 194 7.44 -6.15 7.60
N ILE A 195 8.21 -5.68 6.62
CA ILE A 195 9.55 -5.14 6.82
C ILE A 195 9.54 -3.67 6.41
N ALA A 196 9.84 -2.80 7.37
CA ALA A 196 9.92 -1.36 7.18
C ALA A 196 11.32 -0.84 7.46
N VAL A 197 11.48 0.46 7.48
CA VAL A 197 12.73 1.11 7.86
C VAL A 197 12.80 1.23 9.38
N GLY A 198 13.77 0.56 9.98
CA GLY A 198 13.97 0.58 11.44
C GLY A 198 13.01 -0.28 12.27
N MET A 199 12.02 -0.93 11.65
CA MET A 199 11.11 -1.86 12.32
C MET A 199 10.60 -2.96 11.40
N ALA A 200 10.16 -4.04 12.00
CA ALA A 200 9.51 -5.16 11.32
C ALA A 200 8.34 -5.67 12.18
N CYS A 201 7.37 -6.27 11.52
CA CYS A 201 6.23 -6.94 12.10
C CYS A 201 6.26 -8.40 11.67
N ASN A 202 6.01 -9.32 12.62
CA ASN A 202 5.95 -10.77 12.38
C ASN A 202 4.85 -11.39 13.26
#